data_8a2814e105360e2cdbe8e2dbf6fec6a5
#
_entry.id   8a2814e105360e2cdbe8e2dbf6fec6a5
#
_cell.length_a   1.000
_cell.length_b   1.000
_cell.length_c   1.000
_cell.angle_alpha   90.00
_cell.angle_beta   90.00
_cell.angle_gamma   90.00
#
_symmetry.space_group_name_H-M   'P 1'
#
loop_
_entity.id
_entity.type
_entity.pdbx_description
1 polymer ?
#
loop_
_entity_poly.entity_id
_entity_poly.type
_entity_poly.pdbx_seq_one_letter_code
_entity_poly.pdbx_strand_id
1 'polypeptide(L)'
;MSCIGKALQQAVSRTPEKTFLVFGNREVTYASFLEGVHRVASGLLALGVKKGDKVAILLPNRLEFPSAWLAANSIGAVMVPVNARFVEDEIKYVLEHSEASVLITSDGHMETVERIKRDLPGLELIISIGDADTRESIPFWALLDSPAESPVVNVRPDDDAVILYTSGTTGRPKGCLATHEYFLNLGDTQGQLFQLTSEDRVFTAQPFYYMDPQWNTIMVMLYNATLVVAERFSTSQFWDQVRDNKITCFYCIGSMTSFLYNMPPSKLDRQHNLRMVQTSGIPPRIHRAWEERFGVPVHEIYASTETTADIAVTHDMERKAGTGCIGRPVPYREVRIVDDDDVDVPPGEVGEIILKRSRGMMKEYYKDPEATERAFRGGWFHSGDLGYQDEDGDYHFVGRKKDIIRRGGENISAASVEQVLIDHPKILEAAVIPVPDPIRGEEVKAYVVLNPGEELTAQEIIGYCEQNMAAFKVPRYLEFRDSLPKTPSERVQKRMLREEKDDLTEGCYDRLAKKEGGTA
;
A
#
# COMPACT_ATOMS: atom_id res chain seq x y z
N MET A 1 5.53 -2.86 -25.21
CA MET A 1 5.88 -1.70 -24.36
C MET A 1 7.40 -1.58 -24.27
N SER A 2 7.94 -0.40 -23.98
CA SER A 2 9.36 -0.20 -23.74
C SER A 2 9.70 -0.44 -22.26
N CYS A 3 10.95 -0.17 -21.84
CA CYS A 3 11.31 -0.11 -20.42
C CYS A 3 10.98 1.28 -19.82
N ILE A 4 11.01 1.40 -18.49
CA ILE A 4 10.68 2.64 -17.75
C ILE A 4 11.51 3.84 -18.24
N GLY A 5 12.83 3.68 -18.42
CA GLY A 5 13.69 4.77 -18.89
C GLY A 5 13.30 5.30 -20.29
N LYS A 6 12.95 4.39 -21.21
CA LYS A 6 12.46 4.80 -22.55
C LYS A 6 11.09 5.47 -22.48
N ALA A 7 10.20 5.02 -21.59
CA ALA A 7 8.92 5.66 -21.38
C ALA A 7 9.08 7.11 -20.87
N LEU A 8 10.04 7.37 -19.98
CA LEU A 8 10.37 8.73 -19.54
C LEU A 8 10.88 9.58 -20.70
N GLN A 9 11.79 9.08 -21.52
CA GLN A 9 12.27 9.80 -22.72
C GLN A 9 11.15 10.14 -23.70
N GLN A 10 10.20 9.22 -23.91
CA GLN A 10 9.01 9.45 -24.72
C GLN A 10 8.10 10.53 -24.14
N ALA A 11 7.90 10.52 -22.81
CA ALA A 11 7.12 11.56 -22.14
C ALA A 11 7.75 12.95 -22.32
N VAL A 12 9.06 13.05 -22.11
CA VAL A 12 9.81 14.31 -22.31
C VAL A 12 9.71 14.81 -23.75
N SER A 13 9.79 13.91 -24.73
CA SER A 13 9.68 14.33 -26.15
C SER A 13 8.35 14.98 -26.51
N ARG A 14 7.27 14.70 -25.75
CA ARG A 14 5.94 15.29 -25.97
C ARG A 14 5.79 16.66 -25.30
N THR A 15 6.26 16.79 -24.04
CA THR A 15 6.03 18.00 -23.22
C THR A 15 7.24 18.32 -22.34
N PRO A 16 8.39 18.72 -22.91
CA PRO A 16 9.63 18.91 -22.15
C PRO A 16 9.52 19.94 -21.03
N GLU A 17 8.86 21.07 -21.31
CA GLU A 17 8.79 22.21 -20.38
C GLU A 17 7.65 22.11 -19.36
N LYS A 18 6.82 21.07 -19.47
CA LYS A 18 5.72 20.87 -18.52
C LYS A 18 6.26 20.42 -17.17
N THR A 19 5.63 20.87 -16.08
CA THR A 19 5.91 20.40 -14.72
C THR A 19 5.57 18.91 -14.61
N PHE A 20 6.57 18.10 -14.26
CA PHE A 20 6.42 16.67 -13.97
C PHE A 20 6.18 16.41 -12.50
N LEU A 21 7.06 16.95 -11.64
CA LEU A 21 7.03 16.75 -10.19
C LEU A 21 6.95 18.08 -9.43
N VAL A 22 6.15 18.08 -8.37
CA VAL A 22 6.10 19.18 -7.39
C VAL A 22 6.38 18.57 -6.00
N PHE A 23 7.32 19.14 -5.27
CA PHE A 23 7.63 18.78 -3.89
C PHE A 23 7.89 20.05 -3.06
N GLY A 24 7.02 20.33 -2.13
CA GLY A 24 7.00 21.62 -1.45
C GLY A 24 6.87 22.77 -2.44
N ASN A 25 7.81 23.71 -2.42
CA ASN A 25 7.84 24.85 -3.35
C ASN A 25 8.70 24.60 -4.60
N ARG A 26 9.20 23.39 -4.80
CA ARG A 26 10.04 23.04 -5.95
C ARG A 26 9.21 22.38 -7.04
N GLU A 27 9.24 22.97 -8.23
CA GLU A 27 8.67 22.39 -9.45
C GLU A 27 9.80 21.93 -10.36
N VAL A 28 9.67 20.73 -10.91
CA VAL A 28 10.66 20.14 -11.82
C VAL A 28 9.97 19.75 -13.12
N THR A 29 10.47 20.29 -14.25
CA THR A 29 9.92 19.96 -15.57
C THR A 29 10.30 18.55 -16.00
N TYR A 30 9.59 18.01 -17.00
CA TYR A 30 9.93 16.72 -17.60
C TYR A 30 11.37 16.71 -18.14
N ALA A 31 11.81 17.77 -18.83
CA ALA A 31 13.17 17.89 -19.37
C ALA A 31 14.23 17.93 -18.26
N SER A 32 14.04 18.80 -17.27
CA SER A 32 14.95 18.96 -16.13
C SER A 32 15.06 17.68 -15.30
N PHE A 33 13.93 16.96 -15.13
CA PHE A 33 13.92 15.70 -14.42
C PHE A 33 14.70 14.60 -15.17
N LEU A 34 14.48 14.47 -16.50
CA LEU A 34 15.23 13.51 -17.32
C LEU A 34 16.73 13.80 -17.32
N GLU A 35 17.12 15.07 -17.39
CA GLU A 35 18.53 15.48 -17.28
C GLU A 35 19.13 15.00 -15.96
N GLY A 36 18.45 15.23 -14.82
CA GLY A 36 18.88 14.74 -13.51
C GLY A 36 18.98 13.22 -13.47
N VAL A 37 17.99 12.49 -14.03
CA VAL A 37 18.02 11.02 -14.13
C VAL A 37 19.22 10.53 -14.94
N HIS A 38 19.54 11.17 -16.07
CA HIS A 38 20.68 10.79 -16.89
C HIS A 38 22.01 11.04 -16.17
N ARG A 39 22.16 12.17 -15.46
CA ARG A 39 23.36 12.47 -14.65
C ARG A 39 23.57 11.43 -13.57
N VAL A 40 22.53 11.11 -12.80
CA VAL A 40 22.58 10.06 -11.76
C VAL A 40 22.90 8.70 -12.37
N ALA A 41 22.29 8.33 -13.51
CA ALA A 41 22.54 7.08 -14.22
C ALA A 41 24.01 6.98 -14.70
N SER A 42 24.54 8.05 -15.28
CA SER A 42 25.95 8.12 -15.71
C SER A 42 26.91 8.03 -14.52
N GLY A 43 26.58 8.67 -13.40
CA GLY A 43 27.34 8.59 -12.16
C GLY A 43 27.37 7.16 -11.59
N LEU A 44 26.22 6.47 -11.55
CA LEU A 44 26.15 5.08 -11.12
C LEU A 44 26.99 4.15 -12.03
N LEU A 45 26.92 4.33 -13.35
CA LEU A 45 27.76 3.59 -14.30
C LEU A 45 29.27 3.84 -14.07
N ALA A 46 29.65 5.11 -13.83
CA ALA A 46 31.04 5.47 -13.54
C ALA A 46 31.56 4.85 -12.23
N LEU A 47 30.68 4.62 -11.26
CA LEU A 47 30.96 3.91 -10.01
C LEU A 47 30.96 2.38 -10.18
N GLY A 48 30.72 1.87 -11.40
CA GLY A 48 30.77 0.44 -11.70
C GLY A 48 29.46 -0.32 -11.54
N VAL A 49 28.36 0.37 -11.27
CA VAL A 49 27.02 -0.26 -11.19
C VAL A 49 26.62 -0.81 -12.56
N LYS A 50 26.11 -2.03 -12.57
CA LYS A 50 25.78 -2.78 -13.80
C LYS A 50 24.32 -3.19 -13.83
N LYS A 51 23.85 -3.58 -15.01
CA LYS A 51 22.54 -4.23 -15.17
C LYS A 51 22.43 -5.46 -14.26
N GLY A 52 21.36 -5.53 -13.50
CA GLY A 52 21.06 -6.60 -12.53
C GLY A 52 21.55 -6.34 -11.11
N ASP A 53 22.43 -5.35 -10.90
CA ASP A 53 22.82 -4.94 -9.54
C ASP A 53 21.62 -4.36 -8.78
N LYS A 54 21.59 -4.57 -7.47
CA LYS A 54 20.51 -4.09 -6.61
C LYS A 54 20.91 -2.77 -5.96
N VAL A 55 20.13 -1.73 -6.26
CA VAL A 55 20.29 -0.38 -5.70
C VAL A 55 19.21 -0.17 -4.65
N ALA A 56 19.58 -0.27 -3.38
CA ALA A 56 18.69 0.01 -2.28
C ALA A 56 18.52 1.53 -2.10
N ILE A 57 17.27 1.97 -1.82
CA ILE A 57 16.94 3.37 -1.59
C ILE A 57 16.25 3.49 -0.23
N LEU A 58 16.96 4.02 0.75
CA LEU A 58 16.51 4.25 2.13
C LEU A 58 16.31 5.75 2.36
N LEU A 59 15.20 6.27 1.85
CA LEU A 59 14.89 7.70 1.88
C LEU A 59 13.42 7.95 2.26
N PRO A 60 13.11 9.05 2.98
CA PRO A 60 11.75 9.57 3.06
C PRO A 60 11.32 10.12 1.69
N ASN A 61 10.08 10.65 1.61
CA ASN A 61 9.63 11.35 0.41
C ASN A 61 10.51 12.57 0.14
N ARG A 62 11.11 12.60 -1.03
CA ARG A 62 11.96 13.68 -1.55
C ARG A 62 12.20 13.50 -3.05
N LEU A 63 12.62 14.56 -3.74
CA LEU A 63 12.82 14.54 -5.20
C LEU A 63 13.90 13.55 -5.65
N GLU A 64 14.87 13.29 -4.81
CA GLU A 64 15.98 12.38 -5.10
C GLU A 64 15.53 10.91 -5.16
N PHE A 65 14.43 10.53 -4.48
CA PHE A 65 13.93 9.16 -4.54
C PHE A 65 13.54 8.73 -5.95
N PRO A 66 12.58 9.38 -6.65
CA PRO A 66 12.24 9.01 -8.02
C PRO A 66 13.39 9.22 -8.99
N SER A 67 14.30 10.19 -8.77
CA SER A 67 15.49 10.38 -9.60
C SER A 67 16.45 9.19 -9.51
N ALA A 68 16.75 8.73 -8.30
CA ALA A 68 17.62 7.57 -8.06
C ALA A 68 17.00 6.27 -8.61
N TRP A 69 15.69 6.06 -8.36
CA TRP A 69 14.96 4.91 -8.87
C TRP A 69 14.99 4.84 -10.40
N LEU A 70 14.57 5.92 -11.07
CA LEU A 70 14.47 5.95 -12.54
C LEU A 70 15.87 5.90 -13.18
N ALA A 71 16.90 6.44 -12.52
CA ALA A 71 18.29 6.32 -12.96
C ALA A 71 18.78 4.86 -12.88
N ALA A 72 18.59 4.19 -11.75
CA ALA A 72 18.94 2.77 -11.60
C ALA A 72 18.23 1.91 -12.66
N ASN A 73 16.91 2.10 -12.84
CA ASN A 73 16.16 1.36 -13.85
C ASN A 73 16.58 1.69 -15.29
N SER A 74 17.07 2.90 -15.57
CA SER A 74 17.56 3.29 -16.91
C SER A 74 18.82 2.56 -17.32
N ILE A 75 19.62 2.10 -16.36
CA ILE A 75 20.81 1.26 -16.58
C ILE A 75 20.56 -0.23 -16.36
N GLY A 76 19.29 -0.60 -16.10
CA GLY A 76 18.89 -1.99 -15.86
C GLY A 76 19.27 -2.53 -14.47
N ALA A 77 19.63 -1.66 -13.54
CA ALA A 77 19.77 -2.02 -12.12
C ALA A 77 18.38 -2.13 -11.48
N VAL A 78 18.28 -2.99 -10.48
CA VAL A 78 17.04 -3.33 -9.78
C VAL A 78 16.90 -2.44 -8.53
N MET A 79 15.85 -1.65 -8.45
CA MET A 79 15.56 -0.86 -7.26
C MET A 79 15.12 -1.74 -6.11
N VAL A 80 15.59 -1.44 -4.90
CA VAL A 80 15.12 -2.03 -3.65
C VAL A 80 14.69 -0.90 -2.71
N PRO A 81 13.40 -0.53 -2.70
CA PRO A 81 12.92 0.51 -1.79
C PRO A 81 12.92 -0.03 -0.36
N VAL A 82 13.61 0.67 0.53
CA VAL A 82 13.72 0.34 1.94
C VAL A 82 12.88 1.31 2.76
N ASN A 83 12.05 0.77 3.64
CA ASN A 83 11.20 1.59 4.48
C ASN A 83 12.05 2.42 5.46
N ALA A 84 11.95 3.74 5.35
CA ALA A 84 12.69 4.69 6.18
C ALA A 84 12.29 4.70 7.68
N ARG A 85 11.26 3.95 8.06
CA ARG A 85 10.84 3.76 9.45
C ARG A 85 11.28 2.42 10.03
N PHE A 86 11.97 1.59 9.26
CA PHE A 86 12.49 0.33 9.74
C PHE A 86 13.59 0.54 10.79
N VAL A 87 13.63 -0.35 11.77
CA VAL A 87 14.72 -0.43 12.73
C VAL A 87 15.93 -1.14 12.11
N GLU A 88 17.06 -1.10 12.80
CA GLU A 88 18.36 -1.60 12.34
C GLU A 88 18.30 -3.02 11.77
N ASP A 89 17.70 -3.97 12.49
CA ASP A 89 17.58 -5.37 12.07
C ASP A 89 16.73 -5.56 10.81
N GLU A 90 15.68 -4.74 10.65
CA GLU A 90 14.83 -4.78 9.47
C GLU A 90 15.54 -4.22 8.23
N ILE A 91 16.28 -3.11 8.39
CA ILE A 91 17.11 -2.52 7.33
C ILE A 91 18.17 -3.53 6.91
N LYS A 92 18.90 -4.09 7.88
CA LYS A 92 19.93 -5.11 7.65
C LYS A 92 19.36 -6.30 6.89
N TYR A 93 18.20 -6.81 7.31
CA TYR A 93 17.54 -7.93 6.63
C TYR A 93 17.24 -7.63 5.16
N VAL A 94 16.66 -6.46 4.86
CA VAL A 94 16.31 -6.10 3.49
C VAL A 94 17.56 -5.98 2.61
N LEU A 95 18.62 -5.35 3.11
CA LEU A 95 19.88 -5.18 2.37
C LEU A 95 20.58 -6.52 2.11
N GLU A 96 20.64 -7.39 3.11
CA GLU A 96 21.25 -8.71 3.01
C GLU A 96 20.45 -9.63 2.08
N HIS A 97 19.13 -9.75 2.31
CA HIS A 97 18.27 -10.63 1.54
C HIS A 97 18.19 -10.22 0.07
N SER A 98 18.11 -8.92 -0.22
CA SER A 98 18.09 -8.40 -1.60
C SER A 98 19.44 -8.47 -2.30
N GLU A 99 20.54 -8.73 -1.57
CA GLU A 99 21.93 -8.64 -2.10
C GLU A 99 22.23 -7.25 -2.66
N ALA A 100 21.74 -6.20 -1.96
CA ALA A 100 21.99 -4.83 -2.38
C ALA A 100 23.50 -4.51 -2.35
N SER A 101 24.06 -4.16 -3.51
CA SER A 101 25.46 -3.72 -3.63
C SER A 101 25.62 -2.20 -3.47
N VAL A 102 24.55 -1.46 -3.69
CA VAL A 102 24.51 0.00 -3.57
C VAL A 102 23.39 0.40 -2.62
N LEU A 103 23.66 1.34 -1.72
CA LEU A 103 22.68 1.97 -0.86
C LEU A 103 22.69 3.48 -1.07
N ILE A 104 21.53 4.05 -1.43
CA ILE A 104 21.29 5.49 -1.46
C ILE A 104 20.49 5.84 -0.21
N THR A 105 21.04 6.69 0.65
CA THR A 105 20.45 7.00 1.95
C THR A 105 20.59 8.49 2.29
N SER A 106 20.05 8.91 3.42
CA SER A 106 20.19 10.28 3.93
C SER A 106 20.90 10.31 5.29
N ASP A 107 21.37 11.48 5.70
CA ASP A 107 22.07 11.69 6.97
C ASP A 107 21.34 11.10 8.17
N GLY A 108 20.01 11.15 8.16
CA GLY A 108 19.19 10.60 9.25
C GLY A 108 19.33 9.09 9.49
N HIS A 109 19.88 8.35 8.52
CA HIS A 109 20.09 6.90 8.64
C HIS A 109 21.57 6.50 8.64
N MET A 110 22.51 7.44 8.42
CA MET A 110 23.94 7.12 8.28
C MET A 110 24.50 6.37 9.49
N GLU A 111 24.19 6.81 10.70
CA GLU A 111 24.66 6.13 11.92
C GLU A 111 24.21 4.67 11.99
N THR A 112 22.96 4.38 11.63
CA THR A 112 22.44 3.00 11.54
C THR A 112 23.16 2.22 10.45
N VAL A 113 23.36 2.83 9.28
CA VAL A 113 24.04 2.19 8.14
C VAL A 113 25.50 1.85 8.48
N GLU A 114 26.23 2.72 9.14
CA GLU A 114 27.61 2.49 9.58
C GLU A 114 27.71 1.32 10.57
N ARG A 115 26.75 1.17 11.48
CA ARG A 115 26.69 0.02 12.41
C ARG A 115 26.52 -1.30 11.69
N ILE A 116 25.58 -1.38 10.73
CA ILE A 116 25.25 -2.63 10.03
C ILE A 116 26.19 -2.95 8.87
N LYS A 117 26.91 -1.95 8.33
CA LYS A 117 27.81 -2.11 7.17
C LYS A 117 28.82 -3.24 7.35
N ARG A 118 29.35 -3.43 8.56
CA ARG A 118 30.34 -4.46 8.87
C ARG A 118 29.84 -5.89 8.64
N ASP A 119 28.52 -6.07 8.80
CA ASP A 119 27.85 -7.35 8.62
C ASP A 119 27.32 -7.55 7.19
N LEU A 120 27.50 -6.57 6.31
CA LEU A 120 27.00 -6.54 4.94
C LEU A 120 28.18 -6.45 3.95
N PRO A 121 28.99 -7.49 3.79
CA PRO A 121 30.18 -7.46 2.91
C PRO A 121 29.82 -7.23 1.44
N GLY A 122 28.59 -7.57 1.00
CA GLY A 122 28.11 -7.32 -0.36
C GLY A 122 27.68 -5.88 -0.64
N LEU A 123 27.51 -5.05 0.38
CA LEU A 123 27.19 -3.63 0.22
C LEU A 123 28.48 -2.87 -0.07
N GLU A 124 28.73 -2.59 -1.36
CA GLU A 124 29.99 -2.01 -1.84
C GLU A 124 30.00 -0.49 -1.81
N LEU A 125 28.87 0.13 -2.19
CA LEU A 125 28.75 1.58 -2.33
C LEU A 125 27.66 2.14 -1.42
N ILE A 126 27.97 3.22 -0.70
CA ILE A 126 27.00 4.03 0.05
C ILE A 126 27.00 5.44 -0.58
N ILE A 127 25.83 5.91 -0.97
CA ILE A 127 25.62 7.23 -1.56
C ILE A 127 24.72 8.01 -0.58
N SER A 128 25.23 9.12 -0.06
CA SER A 128 24.55 9.91 0.96
C SER A 128 23.93 11.18 0.40
N ILE A 129 22.79 11.54 0.94
CA ILE A 129 22.09 12.79 0.63
C ILE A 129 22.01 13.61 1.92
N GLY A 130 22.76 14.70 1.97
CA GLY A 130 22.91 15.59 3.10
C GLY A 130 24.29 16.16 3.17
N ASP A 131 24.61 16.77 4.31
CA ASP A 131 25.89 17.45 4.57
C ASP A 131 26.89 16.58 5.37
N ALA A 132 26.52 15.34 5.72
CA ALA A 132 27.39 14.45 6.47
C ALA A 132 28.60 14.07 5.61
N ASP A 133 29.74 14.64 5.92
CA ASP A 133 31.06 14.29 5.35
C ASP A 133 31.56 13.00 6.03
N THR A 134 30.97 11.87 5.65
CA THR A 134 31.47 10.56 6.09
C THR A 134 32.49 10.07 5.09
N ARG A 135 33.69 9.69 5.57
CA ARG A 135 34.80 9.21 4.72
C ARG A 135 34.46 7.95 3.91
N GLU A 136 33.33 7.33 4.17
CA GLU A 136 32.90 6.05 3.57
C GLU A 136 31.71 6.19 2.61
N SER A 137 31.16 7.40 2.41
CA SER A 137 30.04 7.63 1.50
C SER A 137 30.39 8.61 0.37
N ILE A 138 29.73 8.41 -0.78
CA ILE A 138 29.81 9.30 -1.92
C ILE A 138 28.62 10.27 -1.84
N PRO A 139 28.83 11.59 -1.88
CA PRO A 139 27.71 12.53 -1.90
C PRO A 139 26.84 12.34 -3.16
N PHE A 140 25.52 12.30 -2.98
CA PHE A 140 24.57 12.13 -4.11
C PHE A 140 24.74 13.23 -5.18
N TRP A 141 25.03 14.47 -4.74
CA TRP A 141 25.24 15.59 -5.65
C TRP A 141 26.46 15.40 -6.56
N ALA A 142 27.48 14.60 -6.16
CA ALA A 142 28.61 14.27 -7.04
C ALA A 142 28.17 13.46 -8.26
N LEU A 143 27.07 12.69 -8.17
CA LEU A 143 26.49 12.02 -9.35
C LEU A 143 25.91 13.03 -10.35
N LEU A 144 25.42 14.18 -9.85
CA LEU A 144 24.85 15.23 -10.70
C LEU A 144 25.92 16.00 -11.52
N ASP A 145 27.20 15.87 -11.16
CA ASP A 145 28.31 16.40 -11.96
C ASP A 145 28.65 15.51 -13.17
N SER A 146 28.06 14.32 -13.26
CA SER A 146 28.25 13.40 -14.37
C SER A 146 27.57 13.88 -15.66
N PRO A 147 27.97 13.41 -16.85
CA PRO A 147 27.34 13.78 -18.12
C PRO A 147 25.83 13.47 -18.13
N ALA A 148 25.03 14.37 -18.70
CA ALA A 148 23.59 14.20 -18.87
C ALA A 148 23.23 13.42 -20.14
N GLU A 149 24.02 12.41 -20.48
CA GLU A 149 23.83 11.59 -21.68
C GLU A 149 22.91 10.41 -21.36
N SER A 150 22.09 10.03 -22.35
CA SER A 150 21.24 8.85 -22.23
C SER A 150 22.13 7.60 -22.08
N PRO A 151 21.95 6.79 -21.02
CA PRO A 151 22.74 5.59 -20.84
C PRO A 151 22.53 4.60 -21.98
N VAL A 152 23.65 4.04 -22.49
CA VAL A 152 23.63 3.05 -23.58
C VAL A 152 23.63 1.65 -22.96
N VAL A 153 22.49 1.27 -22.35
CA VAL A 153 22.28 -0.07 -21.78
C VAL A 153 21.05 -0.70 -22.42
N ASN A 154 21.17 -1.97 -22.83
CA ASN A 154 20.04 -2.69 -23.39
C ASN A 154 19.12 -3.20 -22.28
N VAL A 155 18.11 -2.39 -21.93
CA VAL A 155 17.08 -2.74 -20.94
C VAL A 155 15.80 -3.15 -21.65
N ARG A 156 15.26 -4.30 -21.28
CA ARG A 156 14.06 -4.91 -21.88
C ARG A 156 12.86 -4.79 -20.94
N PRO A 157 11.63 -4.90 -21.45
CA PRO A 157 10.41 -4.87 -20.62
C PRO A 157 10.35 -5.97 -19.56
N ASP A 158 10.90 -7.15 -19.87
CA ASP A 158 10.92 -8.33 -19.02
C ASP A 158 12.14 -8.41 -18.06
N ASP A 159 13.05 -7.44 -18.11
CA ASP A 159 14.11 -7.32 -17.12
C ASP A 159 13.56 -6.94 -15.75
N ASP A 160 14.24 -7.40 -14.70
CA ASP A 160 13.89 -7.08 -13.32
C ASP A 160 14.07 -5.58 -13.04
N ALA A 161 13.08 -4.96 -12.41
CA ALA A 161 13.06 -3.52 -12.15
C ALA A 161 13.04 -3.17 -10.66
N VAL A 162 12.39 -4.03 -9.84
CA VAL A 162 12.22 -3.76 -8.41
C VAL A 162 12.08 -5.04 -7.60
N ILE A 163 12.53 -5.00 -6.34
CA ILE A 163 12.17 -5.96 -5.30
C ILE A 163 11.39 -5.21 -4.22
N LEU A 164 10.05 -5.36 -4.21
CA LEU A 164 9.16 -4.73 -3.24
C LEU A 164 8.96 -5.64 -2.04
N TYR A 165 9.37 -5.20 -0.85
CA TYR A 165 9.17 -5.98 0.37
C TYR A 165 7.77 -5.77 0.93
N THR A 166 7.00 -6.86 1.02
CA THR A 166 5.67 -6.87 1.64
C THR A 166 5.75 -7.39 3.07
N SER A 167 4.91 -6.85 3.95
CA SER A 167 4.75 -7.38 5.29
C SER A 167 4.13 -8.77 5.21
N GLY A 168 4.96 -9.79 5.13
CA GLY A 168 4.53 -11.18 5.10
C GLY A 168 3.68 -11.50 6.34
N THR A 169 2.67 -12.31 6.13
CA THR A 169 1.70 -12.67 7.19
C THR A 169 2.23 -13.73 8.15
N THR A 170 3.39 -14.32 7.84
CA THR A 170 3.90 -15.51 8.51
C THR A 170 5.36 -15.39 8.99
N GLY A 171 5.97 -14.21 8.93
CA GLY A 171 7.38 -14.07 9.30
C GLY A 171 8.03 -12.80 8.78
N ARG A 172 9.27 -12.91 8.33
CA ARG A 172 10.02 -11.81 7.71
C ARG A 172 9.37 -11.34 6.41
N PRO A 173 9.51 -10.07 6.03
CA PRO A 173 8.96 -9.55 4.78
C PRO A 173 9.47 -10.35 3.57
N LYS A 174 8.57 -10.62 2.60
CA LYS A 174 8.93 -11.25 1.33
C LYS A 174 9.20 -10.20 0.27
N GLY A 175 10.22 -10.43 -0.55
CA GLY A 175 10.54 -9.55 -1.68
C GLY A 175 9.77 -9.95 -2.94
N CYS A 176 8.81 -9.16 -3.38
CA CYS A 176 8.14 -9.33 -4.67
C CYS A 176 9.05 -8.81 -5.78
N LEU A 177 9.59 -9.71 -6.62
CA LEU A 177 10.38 -9.34 -7.78
C LEU A 177 9.47 -8.98 -8.95
N ALA A 178 9.58 -7.76 -9.44
CA ALA A 178 8.75 -7.26 -10.53
C ALA A 178 9.61 -6.63 -11.66
N THR A 179 9.04 -6.64 -12.88
CA THR A 179 9.71 -6.21 -14.11
C THR A 179 9.36 -4.77 -14.47
N HIS A 180 10.04 -4.22 -15.49
CA HIS A 180 9.64 -2.93 -16.07
C HIS A 180 8.20 -2.97 -16.62
N GLU A 181 7.80 -4.09 -17.23
CA GLU A 181 6.44 -4.28 -17.78
C GLU A 181 5.37 -4.23 -16.69
N TYR A 182 5.65 -4.76 -15.50
CA TYR A 182 4.77 -4.68 -14.34
C TYR A 182 4.35 -3.23 -14.02
N PHE A 183 5.34 -2.32 -13.91
CA PHE A 183 5.07 -0.92 -13.61
C PHE A 183 4.38 -0.19 -14.74
N LEU A 184 4.80 -0.44 -15.98
CA LEU A 184 4.19 0.22 -17.15
C LEU A 184 2.73 -0.20 -17.33
N ASN A 185 2.41 -1.48 -17.13
CA ASN A 185 1.04 -1.98 -17.17
C ASN A 185 0.21 -1.38 -16.03
N LEU A 186 0.74 -1.36 -14.81
CA LEU A 186 0.05 -0.79 -13.66
C LEU A 186 -0.24 0.71 -13.86
N GLY A 187 0.78 1.49 -14.28
CA GLY A 187 0.63 2.92 -14.55
C GLY A 187 -0.37 3.22 -15.66
N ASP A 188 -0.36 2.43 -16.74
CA ASP A 188 -1.32 2.57 -17.85
C ASP A 188 -2.75 2.23 -17.40
N THR A 189 -2.93 1.12 -16.68
CA THR A 189 -4.23 0.74 -16.12
C THR A 189 -4.80 1.80 -15.21
N GLN A 190 -4.00 2.29 -14.28
CA GLN A 190 -4.42 3.34 -13.36
C GLN A 190 -4.74 4.64 -14.10
N GLY A 191 -3.96 5.00 -15.12
CA GLY A 191 -4.26 6.14 -15.98
C GLY A 191 -5.61 6.02 -16.69
N GLN A 192 -5.95 4.83 -17.19
CA GLN A 192 -7.26 4.56 -17.79
C GLN A 192 -8.38 4.63 -16.74
N LEU A 193 -8.20 4.03 -15.55
CA LEU A 193 -9.18 4.08 -14.46
C LEU A 193 -9.42 5.50 -13.97
N PHE A 194 -8.39 6.34 -13.90
CA PHE A 194 -8.52 7.75 -13.56
C PHE A 194 -9.02 8.60 -14.74
N GLN A 195 -9.12 8.05 -15.96
CA GLN A 195 -9.30 8.83 -17.20
C GLN A 195 -8.32 10.01 -17.22
N LEU A 196 -7.05 9.71 -16.96
CA LEU A 196 -6.02 10.72 -16.76
C LEU A 196 -5.69 11.44 -18.06
N THR A 197 -5.54 12.76 -17.97
CA THR A 197 -5.13 13.63 -19.07
C THR A 197 -3.86 14.39 -18.69
N SER A 198 -3.29 15.06 -19.65
CA SER A 198 -2.14 15.93 -19.39
C SER A 198 -2.47 17.11 -18.45
N GLU A 199 -3.73 17.52 -18.34
CA GLU A 199 -4.14 18.64 -17.49
C GLU A 199 -4.26 18.26 -16.00
N ASP A 200 -4.18 16.96 -15.70
CA ASP A 200 -4.37 16.48 -14.35
C ASP A 200 -3.14 16.71 -13.45
N ARG A 201 -3.44 16.95 -12.18
CA ARG A 201 -2.47 17.05 -11.09
C ARG A 201 -2.81 15.99 -10.06
N VAL A 202 -1.99 14.94 -10.03
CA VAL A 202 -2.15 13.79 -9.13
C VAL A 202 -1.44 14.06 -7.82
N PHE A 203 -2.11 13.79 -6.71
CA PHE A 203 -1.52 13.95 -5.38
C PHE A 203 -1.14 12.60 -4.78
N THR A 204 0.06 12.52 -4.22
CA THR A 204 0.49 11.39 -3.39
C THR A 204 1.08 11.87 -2.07
N ALA A 205 0.59 11.28 -0.96
CA ALA A 205 1.09 11.55 0.39
C ALA A 205 1.66 10.28 1.05
N GLN A 206 1.60 9.16 0.36
CA GLN A 206 2.20 7.90 0.81
C GLN A 206 3.71 7.91 0.57
N PRO A 207 4.48 7.17 1.37
CA PRO A 207 5.92 7.08 1.22
C PRO A 207 6.33 6.35 -0.07
N PHE A 208 7.37 6.84 -0.76
CA PHE A 208 7.90 6.26 -2.00
C PHE A 208 8.45 4.85 -1.85
N TYR A 209 8.76 4.40 -0.65
CA TYR A 209 9.16 3.01 -0.43
C TYR A 209 8.00 2.01 -0.50
N TYR A 210 6.75 2.48 -0.67
CA TYR A 210 5.60 1.67 -1.05
C TYR A 210 5.30 1.79 -2.54
N MET A 211 4.52 0.83 -3.04
CA MET A 211 4.15 0.75 -4.44
C MET A 211 3.35 1.97 -4.94
N ASP A 212 2.52 2.57 -4.07
CA ASP A 212 1.55 3.58 -4.47
C ASP A 212 2.16 4.83 -5.12
N PRO A 213 3.12 5.55 -4.52
CA PRO A 213 3.77 6.67 -5.19
C PRO A 213 4.56 6.27 -6.43
N GLN A 214 5.05 5.02 -6.47
CA GLN A 214 5.80 4.50 -7.60
C GLN A 214 4.90 4.38 -8.83
N TRP A 215 3.74 3.72 -8.73
CA TRP A 215 2.83 3.65 -9.87
C TRP A 215 2.20 5.00 -10.19
N ASN A 216 1.96 5.90 -9.21
CA ASN A 216 1.53 7.28 -9.49
C ASN A 216 2.55 7.99 -10.38
N THR A 217 3.86 7.81 -10.11
CA THR A 217 4.95 8.38 -10.91
C THR A 217 4.90 7.86 -12.35
N ILE A 218 4.76 6.54 -12.53
CA ILE A 218 4.69 5.94 -13.87
C ILE A 218 3.40 6.38 -14.60
N MET A 219 2.27 6.42 -13.91
CA MET A 219 0.99 6.86 -14.46
C MET A 219 1.08 8.28 -15.01
N VAL A 220 1.54 9.24 -14.19
CA VAL A 220 1.65 10.64 -14.64
C VAL A 220 2.66 10.79 -15.77
N MET A 221 3.74 10.02 -15.75
CA MET A 221 4.73 9.97 -16.82
C MET A 221 4.12 9.51 -18.15
N LEU A 222 3.33 8.44 -18.15
CA LEU A 222 2.70 7.90 -19.37
C LEU A 222 1.68 8.86 -19.99
N TYR A 223 0.96 9.60 -19.15
CA TYR A 223 -0.12 10.51 -19.57
C TYR A 223 0.31 11.98 -19.65
N ASN A 224 1.59 12.28 -19.40
CA ASN A 224 2.12 13.64 -19.34
C ASN A 224 1.37 14.56 -18.35
N ALA A 225 0.91 14.01 -17.22
CA ALA A 225 0.29 14.75 -16.12
C ALA A 225 1.35 15.29 -15.14
N THR A 226 0.93 15.89 -14.04
CA THR A 226 1.82 16.40 -12.98
C THR A 226 1.63 15.58 -11.72
N LEU A 227 2.71 15.13 -11.06
CA LEU A 227 2.68 14.51 -9.74
C LEU A 227 3.04 15.54 -8.67
N VAL A 228 2.16 15.71 -7.69
CA VAL A 228 2.41 16.50 -6.49
C VAL A 228 2.65 15.56 -5.33
N VAL A 229 3.82 15.65 -4.73
CA VAL A 229 4.27 14.76 -3.66
C VAL A 229 4.29 15.52 -2.35
N ALA A 230 3.56 15.03 -1.36
CA ALA A 230 3.67 15.50 0.01
C ALA A 230 4.86 14.84 0.72
N GLU A 231 5.47 15.54 1.65
CA GLU A 231 6.50 14.98 2.51
C GLU A 231 6.00 13.76 3.28
N ARG A 232 4.75 13.86 3.77
CA ARG A 232 4.03 12.79 4.46
C ARG A 232 2.53 13.06 4.45
N PHE A 233 1.73 12.05 4.73
CA PHE A 233 0.31 12.25 5.02
C PHE A 233 0.13 13.04 6.32
N SER A 234 -0.69 14.08 6.26
CA SER A 234 -1.06 14.91 7.41
C SER A 234 -2.52 15.31 7.27
N THR A 235 -3.37 14.80 8.15
CA THR A 235 -4.81 15.08 8.13
C THR A 235 -5.09 16.59 8.17
N SER A 236 -4.38 17.34 9.00
CA SER A 236 -4.55 18.79 9.16
C SER A 236 -4.10 19.63 7.97
N GLN A 237 -3.17 19.13 7.14
CA GLN A 237 -2.62 19.86 6.00
C GLN A 237 -3.17 19.37 4.65
N PHE A 238 -3.86 18.22 4.64
CA PHE A 238 -4.27 17.54 3.42
C PHE A 238 -5.08 18.44 2.48
N TRP A 239 -6.16 19.02 3.00
CA TRP A 239 -7.07 19.83 2.19
C TRP A 239 -6.45 21.15 1.72
N ASP A 240 -5.54 21.74 2.51
CA ASP A 240 -4.77 22.92 2.06
C ASP A 240 -3.85 22.55 0.91
N GLN A 241 -3.10 21.44 1.03
CA GLN A 241 -2.25 20.95 -0.06
C GLN A 241 -3.04 20.63 -1.32
N VAL A 242 -4.23 20.04 -1.19
CA VAL A 242 -5.13 19.75 -2.32
C VAL A 242 -5.57 21.03 -3.03
N ARG A 243 -5.93 22.06 -2.28
CA ARG A 243 -6.36 23.36 -2.82
C ARG A 243 -5.20 24.14 -3.46
N ASP A 244 -4.13 24.32 -2.70
CA ASP A 244 -2.99 25.15 -3.10
C ASP A 244 -2.31 24.60 -4.35
N ASN A 245 -2.25 23.28 -4.47
CA ASN A 245 -1.67 22.61 -5.63
C ASN A 245 -2.69 22.31 -6.73
N LYS A 246 -3.97 22.72 -6.59
CA LYS A 246 -5.04 22.49 -7.58
C LYS A 246 -5.16 21.02 -8.00
N ILE A 247 -5.12 20.13 -7.02
CA ILE A 247 -5.16 18.68 -7.26
C ILE A 247 -6.48 18.28 -7.90
N THR A 248 -6.41 17.42 -8.92
CA THR A 248 -7.58 16.92 -9.66
C THR A 248 -7.95 15.49 -9.29
N CYS A 249 -6.99 14.68 -8.86
CA CYS A 249 -7.24 13.31 -8.41
C CYS A 249 -6.16 12.83 -7.45
N PHE A 250 -6.52 11.86 -6.61
CA PHE A 250 -5.58 11.14 -5.76
C PHE A 250 -6.06 9.72 -5.48
N TYR A 251 -5.09 8.87 -5.10
CA TYR A 251 -5.35 7.57 -4.52
C TYR A 251 -5.06 7.60 -3.01
N CYS A 252 -5.88 6.91 -2.24
CA CYS A 252 -5.65 6.72 -0.81
C CYS A 252 -6.05 5.31 -0.35
N ILE A 253 -5.55 4.89 0.80
CA ILE A 253 -6.02 3.69 1.48
C ILE A 253 -7.23 4.03 2.38
N GLY A 254 -8.04 3.02 2.69
CA GLY A 254 -9.33 3.21 3.39
C GLY A 254 -9.23 3.96 4.72
N SER A 255 -8.17 3.76 5.51
CA SER A 255 -7.96 4.51 6.76
C SER A 255 -7.83 6.03 6.54
N MET A 256 -7.20 6.45 5.43
CA MET A 256 -7.10 7.88 5.10
C MET A 256 -8.47 8.49 4.82
N THR A 257 -9.39 7.77 4.17
CA THR A 257 -10.76 8.26 3.95
C THR A 257 -11.48 8.51 5.27
N SER A 258 -11.31 7.63 6.25
CA SER A 258 -11.89 7.76 7.58
C SER A 258 -11.30 8.95 8.34
N PHE A 259 -9.97 9.13 8.31
CA PHE A 259 -9.33 10.29 8.96
C PHE A 259 -9.81 11.62 8.37
N LEU A 260 -9.89 11.72 7.04
CA LEU A 260 -10.37 12.92 6.37
C LEU A 260 -11.86 13.19 6.66
N TYR A 261 -12.68 12.14 6.70
CA TYR A 261 -14.10 12.26 6.98
C TYR A 261 -14.37 12.72 8.43
N ASN A 262 -13.59 12.25 9.39
CA ASN A 262 -13.73 12.59 10.81
C ASN A 262 -13.21 14.00 11.17
N MET A 263 -12.59 14.72 10.23
CA MET A 263 -12.29 16.13 10.46
C MET A 263 -13.55 16.97 10.66
N PRO A 264 -13.50 18.05 11.47
CA PRO A 264 -14.63 18.96 11.60
C PRO A 264 -15.10 19.48 10.23
N PRO A 265 -16.43 19.55 9.97
CA PRO A 265 -16.94 20.11 8.72
C PRO A 265 -16.49 21.56 8.50
N SER A 266 -16.14 21.89 7.23
CA SER A 266 -15.67 23.20 6.84
C SER A 266 -16.45 23.74 5.64
N LYS A 267 -16.59 25.06 5.54
CA LYS A 267 -17.12 25.73 4.35
C LYS A 267 -16.22 25.53 3.13
N LEU A 268 -14.97 25.07 3.36
CA LEU A 268 -13.98 24.80 2.32
C LEU A 268 -14.01 23.35 1.81
N ASP A 269 -14.82 22.47 2.39
CA ASP A 269 -14.87 21.04 2.06
C ASP A 269 -15.11 20.76 0.55
N ARG A 270 -15.81 21.67 -0.14
CA ARG A 270 -16.08 21.57 -1.58
C ARG A 270 -15.27 22.57 -2.44
N GLN A 271 -14.36 23.33 -1.84
CA GLN A 271 -13.55 24.31 -2.55
C GLN A 271 -12.23 23.71 -3.01
N HIS A 272 -12.26 22.86 -4.00
CA HIS A 272 -11.11 22.18 -4.59
C HIS A 272 -11.38 21.78 -6.04
N ASN A 273 -10.34 21.31 -6.75
CA ASN A 273 -10.41 20.89 -8.15
C ASN A 273 -10.57 19.37 -8.33
N LEU A 274 -10.75 18.61 -7.25
CA LEU A 274 -10.87 17.15 -7.32
C LEU A 274 -12.06 16.75 -8.19
N ARG A 275 -11.80 15.85 -9.13
CA ARG A 275 -12.80 15.24 -9.99
C ARG A 275 -13.02 13.77 -9.68
N MET A 276 -12.05 13.11 -9.02
CA MET A 276 -12.10 11.70 -8.65
C MET A 276 -11.13 11.39 -7.52
N VAL A 277 -11.56 10.51 -6.64
CA VAL A 277 -10.73 9.83 -5.65
C VAL A 277 -10.80 8.33 -5.92
N GLN A 278 -9.67 7.64 -5.87
CA GLN A 278 -9.63 6.18 -5.87
C GLN A 278 -9.14 5.68 -4.52
N THR A 279 -9.71 4.59 -4.03
CA THR A 279 -9.34 4.04 -2.72
C THR A 279 -9.38 2.52 -2.70
N SER A 280 -8.59 1.92 -1.80
CA SER A 280 -8.74 0.52 -1.41
C SER A 280 -9.37 0.46 -0.01
N GLY A 281 -10.67 0.14 0.04
CA GLY A 281 -11.38 -0.16 1.29
C GLY A 281 -11.97 1.04 2.04
N ILE A 282 -12.72 1.94 1.39
CA ILE A 282 -13.52 2.92 2.14
C ILE A 282 -14.63 2.21 2.93
N PRO A 283 -14.85 2.53 4.23
CA PRO A 283 -15.95 1.95 4.97
C PRO A 283 -17.32 2.25 4.31
N PRO A 284 -18.15 1.24 4.02
CA PRO A 284 -19.40 1.41 3.29
C PRO A 284 -20.32 2.49 3.88
N ARG A 285 -20.40 2.59 5.22
CA ARG A 285 -21.26 3.57 5.91
C ARG A 285 -20.89 5.03 5.63
N ILE A 286 -19.61 5.32 5.44
CA ILE A 286 -19.18 6.70 5.20
C ILE A 286 -19.09 7.03 3.71
N HIS A 287 -19.10 6.06 2.82
CA HIS A 287 -18.82 6.24 1.40
C HIS A 287 -19.73 7.30 0.76
N ARG A 288 -21.05 7.15 0.87
CA ARG A 288 -22.00 8.16 0.33
C ARG A 288 -21.87 9.51 1.02
N ALA A 289 -21.79 9.50 2.35
CA ALA A 289 -21.66 10.73 3.14
C ALA A 289 -20.34 11.45 2.85
N TRP A 290 -19.26 10.70 2.57
CA TRP A 290 -17.98 11.24 2.14
C TRP A 290 -18.10 11.99 0.80
N GLU A 291 -18.71 11.36 -0.20
CA GLU A 291 -18.96 11.97 -1.50
C GLU A 291 -19.88 13.19 -1.42
N GLU A 292 -20.94 13.10 -0.63
CA GLU A 292 -21.85 14.22 -0.39
C GLU A 292 -21.15 15.39 0.30
N ARG A 293 -20.31 15.11 1.29
CA ARG A 293 -19.57 16.14 2.01
C ARG A 293 -18.57 16.86 1.12
N PHE A 294 -17.72 16.10 0.42
CA PHE A 294 -16.63 16.67 -0.35
C PHE A 294 -16.98 16.95 -1.81
N GLY A 295 -18.08 16.44 -2.33
CA GLY A 295 -18.57 16.71 -3.67
C GLY A 295 -17.74 16.04 -4.78
N VAL A 296 -17.07 14.93 -4.48
CA VAL A 296 -16.23 14.18 -5.42
C VAL A 296 -16.51 12.68 -5.33
N PRO A 297 -16.58 11.95 -6.47
CA PRO A 297 -16.81 10.52 -6.49
C PRO A 297 -15.59 9.77 -5.95
N VAL A 298 -15.85 8.67 -5.21
CA VAL A 298 -14.85 7.74 -4.70
C VAL A 298 -15.03 6.39 -5.40
N HIS A 299 -14.00 5.91 -6.06
CA HIS A 299 -13.99 4.64 -6.77
C HIS A 299 -13.13 3.62 -6.02
N GLU A 300 -13.73 2.48 -5.71
CA GLU A 300 -13.02 1.38 -5.06
C GLU A 300 -12.13 0.64 -6.05
N ILE A 301 -10.99 0.18 -5.55
CA ILE A 301 -10.09 -0.71 -6.26
C ILE A 301 -9.56 -1.81 -5.33
N TYR A 302 -9.52 -3.03 -5.84
CA TYR A 302 -8.81 -4.14 -5.22
C TYR A 302 -7.50 -4.37 -5.97
N ALA A 303 -6.41 -4.33 -5.23
CA ALA A 303 -5.05 -4.42 -5.75
C ALA A 303 -4.10 -5.03 -4.72
N SER A 304 -3.02 -5.63 -5.17
CA SER A 304 -1.93 -6.11 -4.31
C SER A 304 -0.57 -5.81 -4.94
N THR A 305 0.49 -5.90 -4.13
CA THR A 305 1.86 -5.78 -4.65
C THR A 305 2.20 -6.92 -5.61
N GLU A 306 1.62 -8.09 -5.40
CA GLU A 306 1.86 -9.29 -6.19
C GLU A 306 1.20 -9.23 -7.57
N THR A 307 0.03 -8.61 -7.67
CA THR A 307 -0.83 -8.72 -8.86
C THR A 307 -1.13 -7.40 -9.55
N THR A 308 -0.86 -6.26 -8.92
CA THR A 308 -1.20 -4.90 -9.37
C THR A 308 -2.70 -4.57 -9.20
N ALA A 309 -3.29 -3.84 -10.16
CA ALA A 309 -4.72 -3.58 -10.17
C ALA A 309 -5.49 -4.78 -10.76
N ASP A 310 -6.47 -5.27 -10.03
CA ASP A 310 -7.17 -6.50 -10.39
C ASP A 310 -8.67 -6.29 -10.62
N ILE A 311 -9.35 -5.63 -9.67
CA ILE A 311 -10.79 -5.36 -9.71
C ILE A 311 -10.98 -3.89 -9.39
N ALA A 312 -11.82 -3.19 -10.14
CA ALA A 312 -12.05 -1.76 -9.93
C ALA A 312 -13.49 -1.36 -10.28
N VAL A 313 -13.98 -0.34 -9.60
CA VAL A 313 -15.17 0.41 -10.00
C VAL A 313 -14.77 1.35 -11.13
N THR A 314 -15.31 1.12 -12.33
CA THR A 314 -15.03 1.94 -13.53
C THR A 314 -16.10 3.01 -13.76
N HIS A 315 -15.84 3.96 -14.65
CA HIS A 315 -16.76 5.07 -14.91
C HIS A 315 -18.07 4.67 -15.61
N ASP A 316 -18.07 3.54 -16.32
CA ASP A 316 -19.21 2.99 -17.04
C ASP A 316 -20.09 2.09 -16.18
N MET A 317 -19.66 1.77 -14.96
CA MET A 317 -20.45 1.00 -14.00
C MET A 317 -21.47 1.89 -13.29
N GLU A 318 -22.65 1.32 -13.00
CA GLU A 318 -23.55 1.92 -12.03
C GLU A 318 -22.86 2.02 -10.67
N ARG A 319 -22.86 3.21 -10.09
CA ARG A 319 -22.15 3.45 -8.84
C ARG A 319 -22.92 2.87 -7.66
N LYS A 320 -22.34 1.85 -7.04
CA LYS A 320 -22.87 1.19 -5.83
C LYS A 320 -22.20 1.70 -4.55
N ALA A 321 -22.02 3.03 -4.42
CA ALA A 321 -21.41 3.64 -3.22
C ALA A 321 -22.10 3.19 -1.94
N GLY A 322 -21.33 2.77 -0.94
CA GLY A 322 -21.84 2.31 0.35
C GLY A 322 -22.30 0.86 0.39
N THR A 323 -22.11 0.07 -0.66
CA THR A 323 -22.48 -1.36 -0.69
C THR A 323 -21.31 -2.32 -0.40
N GLY A 324 -20.06 -1.82 -0.35
CA GLY A 324 -18.86 -2.65 -0.25
C GLY A 324 -18.46 -3.30 -1.58
N CYS A 325 -19.09 -2.91 -2.69
CA CYS A 325 -18.71 -3.34 -4.03
C CYS A 325 -17.32 -2.79 -4.36
N ILE A 326 -16.39 -3.67 -4.76
CA ILE A 326 -15.03 -3.33 -5.20
C ILE A 326 -14.91 -3.26 -6.73
N GLY A 327 -16.01 -3.49 -7.46
CA GLY A 327 -16.09 -3.35 -8.91
C GLY A 327 -16.03 -4.67 -9.67
N ARG A 328 -15.49 -4.62 -10.90
CA ARG A 328 -15.30 -5.74 -11.82
C ARG A 328 -13.85 -5.90 -12.21
N PRO A 329 -13.43 -7.09 -12.70
CA PRO A 329 -12.08 -7.30 -13.20
C PRO A 329 -11.69 -6.26 -14.24
N VAL A 330 -10.47 -5.71 -14.13
CA VAL A 330 -9.95 -4.81 -15.16
C VAL A 330 -9.76 -5.57 -16.49
N PRO A 331 -9.79 -4.93 -17.67
CA PRO A 331 -9.97 -5.61 -18.98
C PRO A 331 -9.02 -6.75 -19.31
N TYR A 332 -7.82 -6.78 -18.72
CA TYR A 332 -6.82 -7.84 -18.97
C TYR A 332 -6.69 -8.83 -17.81
N ARG A 333 -7.58 -8.74 -16.81
CA ARG A 333 -7.54 -9.59 -15.61
C ARG A 333 -8.66 -10.62 -15.64
N GLU A 334 -8.30 -11.89 -15.46
CA GLU A 334 -9.25 -12.98 -15.25
C GLU A 334 -9.27 -13.32 -13.77
N VAL A 335 -10.46 -13.25 -13.16
CA VAL A 335 -10.70 -13.42 -11.73
C VAL A 335 -11.74 -14.51 -11.53
N ARG A 336 -11.51 -15.39 -10.55
CA ARG A 336 -12.48 -16.41 -10.10
C ARG A 336 -12.66 -16.33 -8.60
N ILE A 337 -13.81 -16.77 -8.12
CA ILE A 337 -14.08 -17.03 -6.70
C ILE A 337 -14.19 -18.54 -6.55
N VAL A 338 -13.33 -19.13 -5.71
CA VAL A 338 -13.22 -20.59 -5.60
C VAL A 338 -13.27 -21.06 -4.15
N ASP A 339 -13.66 -22.31 -3.97
CA ASP A 339 -13.58 -23.02 -2.69
C ASP A 339 -12.14 -23.52 -2.38
N ASP A 340 -12.00 -24.34 -1.35
CA ASP A 340 -10.71 -24.90 -0.93
C ASP A 340 -10.14 -25.95 -1.92
N ASP A 341 -10.96 -26.48 -2.82
CA ASP A 341 -10.59 -27.44 -3.89
C ASP A 341 -10.37 -26.75 -5.25
N ASP A 342 -10.29 -25.41 -5.28
CA ASP A 342 -10.13 -24.57 -6.48
C ASP A 342 -11.31 -24.68 -7.48
N VAL A 343 -12.51 -25.07 -6.99
CA VAL A 343 -13.75 -25.14 -7.78
C VAL A 343 -14.52 -23.82 -7.66
N ASP A 344 -15.07 -23.30 -8.78
CA ASP A 344 -15.86 -22.08 -8.78
C ASP A 344 -17.08 -22.21 -7.87
N VAL A 345 -17.31 -21.21 -7.03
CA VAL A 345 -18.52 -21.13 -6.20
C VAL A 345 -19.62 -20.35 -6.94
N PRO A 346 -20.91 -20.65 -6.65
CA PRO A 346 -22.03 -19.90 -7.22
C PRO A 346 -22.02 -18.42 -6.83
N PRO A 347 -22.66 -17.53 -7.63
CA PRO A 347 -22.87 -16.14 -7.25
C PRO A 347 -23.51 -16.00 -5.86
N GLY A 348 -22.99 -15.06 -5.05
CA GLY A 348 -23.40 -14.83 -3.68
C GLY A 348 -22.69 -15.70 -2.63
N GLU A 349 -22.01 -16.77 -3.03
CA GLU A 349 -21.22 -17.60 -2.13
C GLU A 349 -19.79 -17.07 -1.97
N VAL A 350 -19.29 -17.15 -0.72
CA VAL A 350 -17.96 -16.66 -0.38
C VAL A 350 -16.90 -17.72 -0.69
N GLY A 351 -15.88 -17.33 -1.43
CA GLY A 351 -14.72 -18.15 -1.74
C GLY A 351 -13.43 -17.32 -1.79
N GLU A 352 -12.31 -17.95 -2.10
CA GLU A 352 -11.04 -17.27 -2.30
C GLU A 352 -11.02 -16.55 -3.66
N ILE A 353 -10.59 -15.28 -3.65
CA ILE A 353 -10.35 -14.51 -4.87
C ILE A 353 -9.04 -15.02 -5.48
N ILE A 354 -9.11 -15.64 -6.65
CA ILE A 354 -7.92 -16.06 -7.39
C ILE A 354 -7.83 -15.34 -8.74
N LEU A 355 -6.59 -15.12 -9.19
CA LEU A 355 -6.30 -14.29 -10.35
C LEU A 355 -5.39 -15.07 -11.32
N LYS A 356 -5.76 -15.12 -12.59
CA LYS A 356 -4.95 -15.80 -13.58
C LYS A 356 -3.58 -15.16 -13.73
N ARG A 357 -2.53 -15.98 -13.66
CA ARG A 357 -1.16 -15.51 -13.82
C ARG A 357 -0.97 -14.79 -15.16
N SER A 358 -0.42 -13.60 -15.11
CA SER A 358 -0.15 -12.76 -16.29
C SER A 358 1.16 -11.96 -16.14
N ARG A 359 1.64 -11.41 -17.25
CA ARG A 359 2.88 -10.60 -17.26
C ARG A 359 2.79 -9.30 -16.45
N GLY A 360 1.60 -8.80 -16.16
CA GLY A 360 1.40 -7.63 -15.31
C GLY A 360 1.47 -7.92 -13.81
N MET A 361 1.83 -9.13 -13.40
CA MET A 361 2.01 -9.54 -12.01
C MET A 361 3.50 -9.61 -11.64
N MET A 362 3.80 -9.76 -10.35
CA MET A 362 5.16 -10.07 -9.92
C MET A 362 5.68 -11.32 -10.63
N LYS A 363 6.98 -11.38 -10.86
CA LYS A 363 7.64 -12.54 -11.45
C LYS A 363 7.69 -13.70 -10.48
N GLU A 364 8.09 -13.42 -9.23
CA GLU A 364 8.25 -14.39 -8.15
C GLU A 364 8.45 -13.68 -6.81
N TYR A 365 8.36 -14.42 -5.71
CA TYR A 365 8.97 -14.02 -4.46
C TYR A 365 10.48 -14.29 -4.52
N TYR A 366 11.27 -13.24 -4.42
CA TYR A 366 12.73 -13.29 -4.57
C TYR A 366 13.35 -14.25 -3.56
N LYS A 367 14.11 -15.23 -4.04
CA LYS A 367 14.75 -16.32 -3.26
C LYS A 367 13.75 -17.18 -2.45
N ASP A 368 12.48 -17.18 -2.80
CA ASP A 368 11.48 -18.05 -2.15
C ASP A 368 10.64 -18.79 -3.22
N PRO A 369 11.25 -19.80 -3.90
CA PRO A 369 10.54 -20.56 -4.93
C PRO A 369 9.34 -21.33 -4.39
N GLU A 370 9.40 -21.83 -3.16
CA GLU A 370 8.28 -22.55 -2.54
C GLU A 370 7.08 -21.62 -2.30
N ALA A 371 7.31 -20.39 -1.81
CA ALA A 371 6.22 -19.43 -1.66
C ALA A 371 5.67 -19.00 -3.02
N THR A 372 6.53 -18.90 -4.03
CA THR A 372 6.12 -18.58 -5.41
C THR A 372 5.22 -19.68 -5.98
N GLU A 373 5.63 -20.95 -5.85
CA GLU A 373 4.84 -22.10 -6.33
C GLU A 373 3.49 -22.18 -5.61
N ARG A 374 3.48 -22.01 -4.28
CA ARG A 374 2.21 -21.98 -3.51
C ARG A 374 1.30 -20.83 -3.94
N ALA A 375 1.86 -19.64 -4.20
CA ALA A 375 1.08 -18.47 -4.60
C ALA A 375 0.49 -18.61 -6.01
N PHE A 376 1.20 -19.28 -6.93
CA PHE A 376 0.80 -19.44 -8.34
C PHE A 376 0.37 -20.87 -8.70
N ARG A 377 -0.15 -21.63 -7.70
CA ARG A 377 -0.58 -23.01 -7.96
C ARG A 377 -1.65 -23.07 -9.04
N GLY A 378 -1.62 -24.11 -9.86
CA GLY A 378 -2.60 -24.31 -10.94
C GLY A 378 -2.60 -23.23 -12.03
N GLY A 379 -1.59 -22.32 -12.06
CA GLY A 379 -1.54 -21.19 -12.98
C GLY A 379 -2.36 -19.96 -12.54
N TRP A 380 -2.86 -19.98 -11.31
CA TRP A 380 -3.62 -18.92 -10.69
C TRP A 380 -2.88 -18.37 -9.46
N PHE A 381 -2.91 -17.06 -9.29
CA PHE A 381 -2.44 -16.45 -8.06
C PHE A 381 -3.51 -16.55 -6.98
N HIS A 382 -3.17 -17.21 -5.89
CA HIS A 382 -4.01 -17.36 -4.70
C HIS A 382 -3.77 -16.19 -3.76
N SER A 383 -4.74 -15.29 -3.71
CA SER A 383 -4.59 -14.03 -2.96
C SER A 383 -4.60 -14.22 -1.43
N GLY A 384 -5.23 -15.29 -0.96
CA GLY A 384 -5.56 -15.48 0.45
C GLY A 384 -6.64 -14.52 0.93
N ASP A 385 -7.31 -13.83 0.03
CA ASP A 385 -8.41 -12.92 0.30
C ASP A 385 -9.73 -13.59 -0.07
N LEU A 386 -10.76 -13.41 0.75
CA LEU A 386 -12.10 -13.93 0.52
C LEU A 386 -13.00 -12.84 -0.06
N GLY A 387 -13.84 -13.24 -0.99
CA GLY A 387 -14.85 -12.40 -1.61
C GLY A 387 -15.99 -13.21 -2.18
N TYR A 388 -16.92 -12.52 -2.78
CA TYR A 388 -17.98 -13.14 -3.57
C TYR A 388 -18.30 -12.28 -4.79
N GLN A 389 -18.88 -12.87 -5.81
CA GLN A 389 -19.46 -12.18 -6.95
C GLN A 389 -20.98 -12.19 -6.79
N ASP A 390 -21.63 -11.03 -6.92
CA ASP A 390 -23.10 -10.96 -6.87
C ASP A 390 -23.75 -11.35 -8.22
N GLU A 391 -25.10 -11.38 -8.25
CA GLU A 391 -25.86 -11.73 -9.45
C GLU A 391 -25.69 -10.75 -10.61
N ASP A 392 -25.28 -9.49 -10.31
CA ASP A 392 -24.98 -8.46 -11.31
C ASP A 392 -23.57 -8.62 -11.90
N GLY A 393 -22.76 -9.53 -11.35
CA GLY A 393 -21.38 -9.77 -11.73
C GLY A 393 -20.37 -8.84 -11.06
N ASP A 394 -20.77 -8.11 -10.02
CA ASP A 394 -19.90 -7.24 -9.25
C ASP A 394 -19.25 -8.01 -8.10
N TYR A 395 -18.02 -7.65 -7.79
CA TYR A 395 -17.22 -8.31 -6.76
C TYR A 395 -17.29 -7.56 -5.45
N HIS A 396 -17.25 -8.32 -4.35
CA HIS A 396 -17.27 -7.82 -2.97
C HIS A 396 -16.14 -8.47 -2.16
N PHE A 397 -15.40 -7.65 -1.42
CA PHE A 397 -14.36 -8.13 -0.52
C PHE A 397 -14.96 -8.47 0.85
N VAL A 398 -14.60 -9.65 1.40
CA VAL A 398 -15.09 -10.12 2.70
C VAL A 398 -14.01 -10.05 3.77
N GLY A 399 -12.76 -10.33 3.43
CA GLY A 399 -11.66 -10.32 4.39
C GLY A 399 -10.54 -11.26 4.00
N ARG A 400 -9.59 -11.47 4.91
CA ARG A 400 -8.48 -12.39 4.69
C ARG A 400 -8.80 -13.79 5.20
N LYS A 401 -8.49 -14.81 4.41
CA LYS A 401 -8.69 -16.23 4.74
C LYS A 401 -8.05 -16.62 6.09
N LYS A 402 -6.88 -16.08 6.38
CA LYS A 402 -6.16 -16.27 7.65
C LYS A 402 -6.72 -15.49 8.84
N ASP A 403 -7.57 -14.50 8.59
CA ASP A 403 -8.22 -13.68 9.63
C ASP A 403 -9.67 -14.13 9.88
N ILE A 404 -10.05 -15.28 9.33
CA ILE A 404 -11.31 -15.96 9.65
C ILE A 404 -11.18 -16.60 11.03
N ILE A 405 -12.17 -16.37 11.86
CA ILE A 405 -12.29 -16.93 13.20
C ILE A 405 -13.21 -18.14 13.13
N ARG A 406 -12.71 -19.32 13.48
CA ARG A 406 -13.45 -20.59 13.39
C ARG A 406 -14.10 -20.92 14.73
N ARG A 407 -15.29 -20.37 14.95
CA ARG A 407 -16.02 -20.43 16.21
C ARG A 407 -17.16 -21.43 16.16
N GLY A 408 -17.00 -22.61 16.77
CA GLY A 408 -18.09 -23.58 16.92
C GLY A 408 -18.70 -24.05 15.60
N GLY A 409 -17.91 -24.16 14.53
CA GLY A 409 -18.35 -24.53 13.18
C GLY A 409 -18.71 -23.36 12.28
N GLU A 410 -18.77 -22.14 12.82
CA GLU A 410 -19.00 -20.92 12.04
C GLU A 410 -17.69 -20.27 11.62
N ASN A 411 -17.62 -19.77 10.39
CA ASN A 411 -16.52 -18.99 9.86
C ASN A 411 -16.86 -17.49 9.94
N ILE A 412 -16.21 -16.78 10.86
CA ILE A 412 -16.46 -15.37 11.13
C ILE A 412 -15.35 -14.54 10.51
N SER A 413 -15.67 -13.67 9.58
CA SER A 413 -14.72 -12.67 9.08
C SER A 413 -14.43 -11.65 10.17
N ALA A 414 -13.17 -11.55 10.62
CA ALA A 414 -12.73 -10.51 11.54
C ALA A 414 -13.04 -9.11 10.99
N ALA A 415 -12.83 -8.90 9.68
CA ALA A 415 -13.14 -7.63 9.02
C ALA A 415 -14.62 -7.26 9.12
N SER A 416 -15.55 -8.24 9.05
CA SER A 416 -16.97 -7.96 9.21
C SER A 416 -17.36 -7.53 10.63
N VAL A 417 -16.65 -8.00 11.64
CA VAL A 417 -16.85 -7.59 13.04
C VAL A 417 -16.21 -6.23 13.29
N GLU A 418 -15.01 -6.00 12.77
CA GLU A 418 -14.32 -4.71 12.80
C GLU A 418 -15.17 -3.61 12.18
N GLN A 419 -15.80 -3.91 11.03
CA GLN A 419 -16.67 -2.95 10.36
C GLN A 419 -17.82 -2.49 11.26
N VAL A 420 -18.53 -3.41 11.90
CA VAL A 420 -19.63 -3.05 12.82
C VAL A 420 -19.12 -2.25 14.02
N LEU A 421 -17.95 -2.59 14.56
CA LEU A 421 -17.36 -1.82 15.66
C LEU A 421 -17.00 -0.40 15.22
N ILE A 422 -16.33 -0.25 14.06
CA ILE A 422 -15.97 1.07 13.52
C ILE A 422 -17.20 1.89 13.12
N ASP A 423 -18.33 1.24 12.82
CA ASP A 423 -19.60 1.92 12.56
C ASP A 423 -20.20 2.62 13.78
N HIS A 424 -19.73 2.32 14.97
CA HIS A 424 -20.11 3.06 16.16
C HIS A 424 -19.47 4.46 16.19
N PRO A 425 -20.22 5.58 16.33
CA PRO A 425 -19.71 6.94 16.14
C PRO A 425 -18.58 7.37 17.09
N LYS A 426 -18.45 6.70 18.23
CA LYS A 426 -17.42 6.98 19.24
C LYS A 426 -16.16 6.11 19.09
N ILE A 427 -16.15 5.12 18.18
CA ILE A 427 -15.00 4.24 17.96
C ILE A 427 -14.17 4.79 16.81
N LEU A 428 -12.89 5.02 17.06
CA LEU A 428 -11.91 5.49 16.10
C LEU A 428 -11.37 4.32 15.27
N GLU A 429 -10.97 3.24 15.97
CA GLU A 429 -10.34 2.07 15.36
C GLU A 429 -10.77 0.80 16.10
N ALA A 430 -10.83 -0.30 15.36
CA ALA A 430 -11.02 -1.62 15.92
C ALA A 430 -10.14 -2.66 15.22
N ALA A 431 -9.70 -3.65 15.98
CA ALA A 431 -9.05 -4.84 15.45
C ALA A 431 -9.63 -6.09 16.11
N VAL A 432 -9.88 -7.11 15.29
CA VAL A 432 -10.49 -8.35 15.76
C VAL A 432 -9.56 -9.52 15.43
N ILE A 433 -9.32 -10.36 16.43
CA ILE A 433 -8.48 -11.55 16.31
C ILE A 433 -9.18 -12.78 16.88
N PRO A 434 -8.85 -13.98 16.39
CA PRO A 434 -9.19 -15.22 17.07
C PRO A 434 -8.39 -15.36 18.37
N VAL A 435 -9.02 -15.88 19.40
CA VAL A 435 -8.35 -16.40 20.60
C VAL A 435 -8.76 -17.85 20.82
N PRO A 436 -7.84 -18.74 21.23
CA PRO A 436 -8.17 -20.15 21.46
C PRO A 436 -9.27 -20.33 22.51
N ASP A 437 -10.22 -21.21 22.23
CA ASP A 437 -11.27 -21.61 23.17
C ASP A 437 -11.39 -23.15 23.21
N PRO A 438 -11.35 -23.79 24.39
CA PRO A 438 -11.33 -25.25 24.51
C PRO A 438 -12.63 -25.94 24.06
N ILE A 439 -13.75 -25.20 23.97
CA ILE A 439 -15.06 -25.75 23.60
C ILE A 439 -15.40 -25.43 22.14
N ARG A 440 -15.08 -24.23 21.69
CA ARG A 440 -15.50 -23.72 20.38
C ARG A 440 -14.39 -23.67 19.34
N GLY A 441 -13.17 -24.07 19.72
CA GLY A 441 -11.97 -23.94 18.92
C GLY A 441 -11.38 -22.54 19.02
N GLU A 442 -12.15 -21.54 18.58
CA GLU A 442 -11.77 -20.13 18.68
C GLU A 442 -12.94 -19.28 19.19
N GLU A 443 -12.62 -18.15 19.80
CA GLU A 443 -13.55 -17.08 20.19
C GLU A 443 -13.11 -15.74 19.60
N VAL A 444 -14.07 -14.82 19.49
CA VAL A 444 -13.86 -13.48 18.94
C VAL A 444 -13.35 -12.55 20.05
N LYS A 445 -12.14 -11.98 19.87
CA LYS A 445 -11.61 -10.89 20.69
C LYS A 445 -11.54 -9.62 19.86
N ALA A 446 -12.09 -8.51 20.41
CA ALA A 446 -12.01 -7.18 19.82
C ALA A 446 -11.11 -6.27 20.66
N TYR A 447 -10.22 -5.55 19.99
CA TYR A 447 -9.51 -4.38 20.51
C TYR A 447 -10.19 -3.13 19.97
N VAL A 448 -10.40 -2.13 20.81
CA VAL A 448 -11.12 -0.91 20.47
C VAL A 448 -10.35 0.33 20.92
N VAL A 449 -10.22 1.29 20.01
CA VAL A 449 -9.70 2.65 20.29
C VAL A 449 -10.86 3.62 20.15
N LEU A 450 -11.11 4.44 21.16
CA LEU A 450 -12.16 5.45 21.13
C LEU A 450 -11.67 6.75 20.46
N ASN A 451 -12.59 7.54 19.94
CA ASN A 451 -12.31 8.89 19.52
C ASN A 451 -11.83 9.75 20.71
N PRO A 452 -10.92 10.72 20.52
CA PRO A 452 -10.44 11.58 21.60
C PRO A 452 -11.57 12.27 22.36
N GLY A 453 -11.58 12.07 23.69
CA GLY A 453 -12.59 12.65 24.58
C GLY A 453 -13.90 11.90 24.66
N GLU A 454 -14.06 10.78 23.96
CA GLU A 454 -15.24 9.93 24.06
C GLU A 454 -15.06 8.86 25.14
N GLU A 455 -16.17 8.45 25.73
CA GLU A 455 -16.25 7.38 26.72
C GLU A 455 -17.30 6.35 26.29
N LEU A 456 -16.98 5.07 26.43
CA LEU A 456 -17.86 3.93 26.24
C LEU A 456 -17.45 2.81 27.22
N THR A 457 -18.44 2.12 27.73
CA THR A 457 -18.23 0.87 28.48
C THR A 457 -18.21 -0.32 27.53
N ALA A 458 -17.57 -1.42 27.94
CA ALA A 458 -17.58 -2.65 27.17
C ALA A 458 -19.01 -3.18 26.95
N GLN A 459 -19.90 -3.01 27.93
CA GLN A 459 -21.32 -3.41 27.84
C GLN A 459 -22.06 -2.64 26.75
N GLU A 460 -21.83 -1.34 26.62
CA GLU A 460 -22.44 -0.51 25.57
C GLU A 460 -21.98 -0.95 24.19
N ILE A 461 -20.68 -1.24 24.02
CA ILE A 461 -20.14 -1.75 22.76
C ILE A 461 -20.71 -3.13 22.41
N ILE A 462 -20.77 -4.04 23.37
CA ILE A 462 -21.36 -5.37 23.15
C ILE A 462 -22.84 -5.24 22.81
N GLY A 463 -23.60 -4.41 23.55
CA GLY A 463 -25.01 -4.15 23.25
C GLY A 463 -25.23 -3.58 21.84
N TYR A 464 -24.33 -2.71 21.38
CA TYR A 464 -24.35 -2.22 20.01
C TYR A 464 -24.07 -3.35 19.00
N CYS A 465 -23.07 -4.20 19.26
CA CYS A 465 -22.79 -5.36 18.42
C CYS A 465 -23.99 -6.33 18.34
N GLU A 466 -24.66 -6.61 19.46
CA GLU A 466 -25.83 -7.50 19.50
C GLU A 466 -27.01 -7.00 18.66
N GLN A 467 -27.12 -5.69 18.48
CA GLN A 467 -28.16 -5.08 17.64
C GLN A 467 -27.79 -5.04 16.14
N ASN A 468 -26.49 -5.08 15.81
CA ASN A 468 -26.02 -4.80 14.45
C ASN A 468 -25.32 -5.99 13.78
N MET A 469 -25.18 -7.14 14.46
CA MET A 469 -24.62 -8.36 13.87
C MET A 469 -25.25 -9.63 14.43
N ALA A 470 -25.07 -10.73 13.73
CA ALA A 470 -25.52 -12.05 14.20
C ALA A 470 -24.85 -12.43 15.53
N ALA A 471 -25.60 -13.04 16.44
CA ALA A 471 -25.16 -13.35 17.80
C ALA A 471 -23.85 -14.14 17.89
N PHE A 472 -23.57 -14.99 16.89
CA PHE A 472 -22.33 -15.79 16.84
C PHE A 472 -21.10 -14.94 16.48
N LYS A 473 -21.26 -13.75 15.86
CA LYS A 473 -20.19 -12.82 15.51
C LYS A 473 -19.83 -11.86 16.64
N VAL A 474 -20.74 -11.66 17.61
CA VAL A 474 -20.53 -10.71 18.71
C VAL A 474 -19.29 -11.10 19.53
N PRO A 475 -18.33 -10.16 19.72
CA PRO A 475 -17.12 -10.43 20.47
C PRO A 475 -17.42 -10.97 21.87
N ARG A 476 -16.70 -12.01 22.26
CA ARG A 476 -16.71 -12.48 23.65
C ARG A 476 -15.80 -11.63 24.50
N TYR A 477 -14.60 -11.35 24.00
CA TYR A 477 -13.60 -10.56 24.70
C TYR A 477 -13.45 -9.18 24.08
N LEU A 478 -13.35 -8.14 24.93
CA LEU A 478 -13.14 -6.77 24.51
C LEU A 478 -12.06 -6.12 25.36
N GLU A 479 -11.13 -5.43 24.69
CA GLU A 479 -10.03 -4.71 25.32
C GLU A 479 -9.93 -3.30 24.72
N PHE A 480 -9.89 -2.28 25.61
CA PHE A 480 -9.65 -0.90 25.20
C PHE A 480 -8.15 -0.64 25.04
N ARG A 481 -7.79 0.15 24.04
CA ARG A 481 -6.42 0.57 23.75
C ARG A 481 -6.36 2.05 23.43
N ASP A 482 -5.23 2.69 23.73
CA ASP A 482 -4.95 4.06 23.29
C ASP A 482 -4.58 4.11 21.81
N SER A 483 -3.98 3.05 21.29
CA SER A 483 -3.62 2.88 19.88
C SER A 483 -3.46 1.40 19.52
N LEU A 484 -3.55 1.08 18.23
CA LEU A 484 -3.26 -0.25 17.70
C LEU A 484 -1.88 -0.29 17.04
N PRO A 485 -1.16 -1.43 17.10
CA PRO A 485 0.10 -1.59 16.36
C PRO A 485 -0.18 -1.52 14.86
N LYS A 486 0.54 -0.66 14.15
CA LYS A 486 0.34 -0.43 12.72
C LYS A 486 1.60 -0.63 11.93
N THR A 487 1.40 -1.00 10.66
CA THR A 487 2.46 -0.87 9.67
C THR A 487 2.66 0.62 9.36
N PRO A 488 3.80 1.00 8.77
CA PRO A 488 3.99 2.37 8.30
C PRO A 488 2.99 2.84 7.22
N SER A 489 2.26 1.90 6.60
CA SER A 489 1.12 2.18 5.72
C SER A 489 -0.22 2.29 6.46
N GLU A 490 -0.19 2.51 7.78
CA GLU A 490 -1.38 2.65 8.65
C GLU A 490 -2.30 1.41 8.70
N ARG A 491 -1.82 0.23 8.31
CA ARG A 491 -2.56 -1.03 8.45
C ARG A 491 -2.30 -1.66 9.81
N VAL A 492 -3.34 -2.08 10.52
CA VAL A 492 -3.21 -2.77 11.81
C VAL A 492 -2.45 -4.08 11.65
N GLN A 493 -1.42 -4.26 12.49
CA GLN A 493 -0.61 -5.48 12.56
C GLN A 493 -1.23 -6.50 13.51
N LYS A 494 -2.30 -7.20 13.07
CA LYS A 494 -2.99 -8.21 13.91
C LYS A 494 -2.07 -9.30 14.44
N ARG A 495 -0.96 -9.58 13.75
CA ARG A 495 0.04 -10.52 14.24
C ARG A 495 0.63 -10.07 15.57
N MET A 496 1.01 -8.79 15.70
CA MET A 496 1.54 -8.26 16.95
C MET A 496 0.52 -8.38 18.10
N LEU A 497 -0.77 -8.20 17.80
CA LEU A 497 -1.84 -8.39 18.77
C LEU A 497 -2.01 -9.86 19.20
N ARG A 498 -1.72 -10.81 18.31
CA ARG A 498 -1.78 -12.26 18.61
C ARG A 498 -0.57 -12.74 19.39
N GLU A 499 0.56 -12.08 19.28
CA GLU A 499 1.85 -12.46 19.86
C GLU A 499 2.22 -11.62 21.10
N GLU A 500 1.35 -10.69 21.55
CA GLU A 500 1.71 -9.73 22.60
C GLU A 500 1.79 -10.33 24.01
N LYS A 501 1.05 -11.42 24.26
CA LYS A 501 1.05 -12.13 25.56
C LYS A 501 0.57 -13.59 25.39
N ASP A 502 0.96 -14.46 26.31
CA ASP A 502 0.62 -15.88 26.25
C ASP A 502 -0.88 -16.14 26.44
N ASP A 503 -1.53 -15.41 27.34
CA ASP A 503 -2.99 -15.43 27.51
C ASP A 503 -3.61 -14.13 26.99
N LEU A 504 -4.14 -14.21 25.78
CA LEU A 504 -4.79 -13.09 25.13
C LEU A 504 -6.13 -12.67 25.77
N THR A 505 -6.67 -13.44 26.71
CA THR A 505 -7.93 -13.14 27.40
C THR A 505 -7.72 -12.43 28.73
N GLU A 506 -6.48 -12.41 29.24
CA GLU A 506 -6.13 -11.77 30.49
C GLU A 506 -6.37 -10.25 30.46
N GLY A 507 -7.09 -9.76 31.46
CA GLY A 507 -7.41 -8.32 31.61
C GLY A 507 -8.49 -7.79 30.65
N CYS A 508 -9.09 -8.66 29.84
CA CYS A 508 -10.18 -8.28 28.95
C CYS A 508 -11.55 -8.30 29.65
N TYR A 509 -12.46 -7.50 29.15
CA TYR A 509 -13.87 -7.75 29.45
C TYR A 509 -14.30 -9.05 28.78
N ASP A 510 -14.86 -10.01 29.57
CA ASP A 510 -15.47 -11.24 29.06
C ASP A 510 -17.00 -11.14 29.17
N ARG A 511 -17.69 -11.12 28.04
CA ARG A 511 -19.16 -11.07 27.95
C ARG A 511 -19.85 -12.24 28.66
N LEU A 512 -19.18 -13.40 28.74
CA LEU A 512 -19.71 -14.63 29.33
C LEU A 512 -19.26 -14.82 30.78
N ALA A 513 -18.39 -13.96 31.32
CA ALA A 513 -18.03 -14.02 32.72
C ALA A 513 -19.31 -13.87 33.58
N LYS A 514 -19.54 -14.84 34.45
CA LYS A 514 -20.65 -14.74 35.42
C LYS A 514 -20.41 -13.48 36.25
N LYS A 515 -21.41 -12.60 36.32
CA LYS A 515 -21.42 -11.53 37.34
C LYS A 515 -21.23 -12.21 38.69
N GLU A 516 -20.03 -12.17 39.24
CA GLU A 516 -19.82 -12.52 40.64
C GLU A 516 -20.58 -11.47 41.48
N GLY A 517 -21.58 -11.95 42.25
CA GLY A 517 -22.16 -11.22 43.35
C GLY A 517 -23.37 -10.33 43.05
N GLY A 518 -24.48 -10.96 42.82
CA GLY A 518 -25.80 -10.44 43.21
C GLY A 518 -26.37 -11.38 44.23
N THR A 519 -25.93 -11.28 45.48
CA THR A 519 -26.67 -11.85 46.62
C THR A 519 -27.96 -11.10 46.81
N ALA A 520 -29.02 -11.86 46.98
CA ALA A 520 -30.42 -11.60 47.23
C ALA A 520 -30.75 -10.33 47.98
#